data_d92ecf2d29d050e172a37e9b2ff7ccee
#
_entry.id   d92ecf2d29d050e172a37e9b2ff7ccee
#
_cell.length_a   1.000
_cell.length_b   1.000
_cell.length_c   1.000
_cell.angle_alpha   90.00
_cell.angle_beta   90.00
_cell.angle_gamma   90.00
#
_symmetry.space_group_name_H-M   'P 1'
#
loop_
_entity.id
_entity.type
_entity.pdbx_description
1 polymer ?
#
loop_
_entity_poly.entity_id
_entity_poly.type
_entity_poly.pdbx_seq_one_letter_code
_entity_poly.pdbx_strand_id
1 'polypeptide(L)'
;MHRTNRISPYVAAAACVFLAGAGTLSLARSQPAPSATASTSLSYEFFRDKVEAVFLHKREGHTRCVACHTVNNVMTMHLVPLSPGATTWNEEQSRQNFQWVSRVVVPGYEDSLLIKHPLDEKAGGDLRHGGGQQFASKDDPDWQTLRAWVMGAK
;
A
#
# COMPACT_ATOMS: atom_id res chain seq x y z
N MET A 1 9.18 -19.19 -61.81
CA MET A 1 8.02 -18.43 -62.31
C MET A 1 8.17 -16.96 -61.93
N HIS A 2 8.59 -16.16 -62.89
CA HIS A 2 8.78 -14.72 -62.77
C HIS A 2 7.44 -14.00 -62.96
N ARG A 3 7.13 -13.06 -62.13
CA ARG A 3 6.16 -12.01 -62.41
C ARG A 3 6.77 -10.67 -62.08
N THR A 4 7.11 -9.99 -63.15
CA THR A 4 7.45 -8.57 -63.26
C THR A 4 6.24 -7.73 -62.98
N ASN A 5 6.36 -6.72 -62.13
CA ASN A 5 5.32 -5.70 -61.94
C ASN A 5 5.83 -4.34 -62.41
N ARG A 6 5.03 -3.73 -63.24
CA ARG A 6 5.32 -2.54 -64.05
C ARG A 6 5.15 -1.28 -63.22
N ILE A 7 6.10 -0.36 -63.39
CA ILE A 7 6.05 1.02 -62.90
C ILE A 7 5.27 1.84 -63.94
N SER A 8 4.31 2.62 -63.48
CA SER A 8 3.63 3.63 -64.30
C SER A 8 3.90 5.03 -63.71
N PRO A 9 4.39 5.97 -64.49
CA PRO A 9 4.62 7.36 -64.05
C PRO A 9 3.42 8.22 -64.44
N TYR A 10 2.82 8.88 -63.46
CA TYR A 10 1.97 10.04 -63.72
C TYR A 10 2.63 11.27 -63.11
N VAL A 11 3.07 12.11 -64.03
CA VAL A 11 3.42 13.52 -63.80
C VAL A 11 2.11 14.29 -63.77
N ALA A 12 1.89 15.08 -62.77
CA ALA A 12 0.87 16.13 -62.81
C ALA A 12 1.35 17.34 -61.98
N ALA A 13 1.17 18.44 -62.65
CA ALA A 13 1.78 19.74 -62.41
C ALA A 13 1.27 20.49 -61.19
N ALA A 14 2.13 21.41 -60.79
CA ALA A 14 1.94 22.38 -59.71
C ALA A 14 0.82 23.39 -59.96
N ALA A 15 0.16 23.76 -58.88
CA ALA A 15 -0.50 25.05 -58.74
C ALA A 15 -0.23 25.60 -57.34
N CYS A 16 0.64 26.60 -57.26
CA CYS A 16 0.84 27.38 -56.04
C CYS A 16 -0.34 28.33 -55.86
N VAL A 17 -1.09 28.11 -54.80
CA VAL A 17 -2.04 29.09 -54.28
C VAL A 17 -1.52 29.61 -52.95
N PHE A 18 -1.04 30.86 -52.96
CA PHE A 18 -0.72 31.62 -51.77
C PHE A 18 -2.04 32.03 -51.08
N LEU A 19 -2.41 31.42 -50.00
CA LEU A 19 -3.43 31.92 -49.10
C LEU A 19 -2.75 32.49 -47.86
N ALA A 20 -2.87 33.81 -47.71
CA ALA A 20 -2.50 34.53 -46.50
C ALA A 20 -3.42 34.08 -45.37
N GLY A 21 -2.94 33.18 -44.51
CA GLY A 21 -3.64 32.73 -43.32
C GLY A 21 -3.28 33.65 -42.14
N ALA A 22 -4.28 34.37 -41.62
CA ALA A 22 -4.20 35.13 -40.38
C ALA A 22 -3.83 34.17 -39.22
N GLY A 23 -2.66 34.39 -38.63
CA GLY A 23 -2.20 33.61 -37.48
C GLY A 23 -3.06 33.89 -36.24
N THR A 24 -3.91 32.98 -35.89
CA THR A 24 -4.53 32.96 -34.55
C THR A 24 -3.49 32.51 -33.53
N LEU A 25 -3.04 33.43 -32.68
CA LEU A 25 -2.25 33.11 -31.49
C LEU A 25 -3.10 32.23 -30.58
N SER A 26 -2.91 30.93 -30.65
CA SER A 26 -3.41 30.00 -29.64
C SER A 26 -2.65 30.21 -28.33
N LEU A 27 -3.26 30.89 -27.39
CA LEU A 27 -2.82 30.90 -26.00
C LEU A 27 -2.89 29.46 -25.47
N ALA A 28 -1.77 28.77 -25.49
CA ALA A 28 -1.63 27.49 -24.85
C ALA A 28 -1.92 27.68 -23.34
N ARG A 29 -3.11 27.26 -22.92
CA ARG A 29 -3.50 27.21 -21.51
C ARG A 29 -2.66 26.13 -20.86
N SER A 30 -1.65 26.55 -20.09
CA SER A 30 -0.87 25.64 -19.25
C SER A 30 -1.83 24.95 -18.29
N GLN A 31 -2.15 23.69 -18.54
CA GLN A 31 -2.82 22.85 -17.54
C GLN A 31 -1.84 22.68 -16.38
N PRO A 32 -2.27 22.94 -15.13
CA PRO A 32 -1.45 22.58 -13.98
C PRO A 32 -1.16 21.08 -14.05
N ALA A 33 0.10 20.71 -13.90
CA ALA A 33 0.50 19.32 -13.80
C ALA A 33 -0.30 18.66 -12.65
N PRO A 34 -0.77 17.42 -12.82
CA PRO A 34 -1.44 16.71 -11.74
C PRO A 34 -0.49 16.71 -10.53
N SER A 35 -0.98 17.26 -9.41
CA SER A 35 -0.25 17.20 -8.14
C SER A 35 0.08 15.74 -7.87
N ALA A 36 1.38 15.42 -7.82
CA ALA A 36 1.82 14.09 -7.41
C ALA A 36 1.20 13.84 -6.04
N THR A 37 0.27 12.90 -5.98
CA THR A 37 -0.28 12.40 -4.71
C THR A 37 0.92 11.95 -3.89
N ALA A 38 1.20 12.63 -2.78
CA ALA A 38 2.30 12.27 -1.91
C ALA A 38 2.15 10.79 -1.56
N SER A 39 3.11 9.97 -1.98
CA SER A 39 3.11 8.54 -1.67
C SER A 39 3.10 8.41 -0.15
N THR A 40 2.03 7.87 0.39
CA THR A 40 1.92 7.59 1.82
C THR A 40 2.99 6.58 2.18
N SER A 41 3.97 6.99 2.99
CA SER A 41 5.04 6.11 3.46
C SER A 41 4.79 5.71 4.91
N LEU A 42 5.07 4.45 5.23
CA LEU A 42 4.99 3.94 6.60
C LEU A 42 6.13 4.52 7.45
N SER A 43 5.81 5.05 8.64
CA SER A 43 6.79 5.53 9.60
C SER A 43 7.31 4.37 10.46
N TYR A 44 8.65 4.21 10.50
CA TYR A 44 9.28 3.26 11.39
C TYR A 44 9.17 3.69 12.86
N GLU A 45 9.33 4.98 13.15
CA GLU A 45 9.22 5.53 14.50
C GLU A 45 7.83 5.27 15.09
N PHE A 46 6.78 5.58 14.33
CA PHE A 46 5.42 5.30 14.76
C PHE A 46 5.18 3.80 14.96
N PHE A 47 5.74 2.97 14.09
CA PHE A 47 5.65 1.51 14.21
C PHE A 47 6.27 1.03 15.53
N ARG A 48 7.53 1.39 15.79
CA ARG A 48 8.25 1.01 17.00
C ARG A 48 7.54 1.50 18.28
N ASP A 49 7.10 2.76 18.29
CA ASP A 49 6.61 3.42 19.51
C ASP A 49 5.14 3.14 19.80
N LYS A 50 4.36 2.72 18.79
CA LYS A 50 2.90 2.55 18.92
C LYS A 50 2.40 1.19 18.42
N VAL A 51 2.79 0.78 17.21
CA VAL A 51 2.24 -0.42 16.57
C VAL A 51 2.73 -1.69 17.28
N GLU A 52 4.00 -1.75 17.68
CA GLU A 52 4.55 -2.92 18.37
C GLU A 52 3.84 -3.21 19.69
N ALA A 53 3.41 -2.17 20.42
CA ALA A 53 2.64 -2.31 21.64
C ALA A 53 1.32 -3.06 21.40
N VAL A 54 0.66 -2.83 20.26
CA VAL A 54 -0.56 -3.54 19.87
C VAL A 54 -0.32 -5.04 19.72
N PHE A 55 0.80 -5.44 19.13
CA PHE A 55 1.14 -6.86 18.95
C PHE A 55 1.43 -7.59 20.26
N LEU A 56 1.86 -6.86 21.28
CA LEU A 56 2.17 -7.39 22.61
C LEU A 56 0.98 -7.33 23.57
N HIS A 57 -0.03 -6.52 23.27
CA HIS A 57 -1.18 -6.31 24.13
C HIS A 57 -1.99 -7.61 24.29
N LYS A 58 -2.24 -8.01 25.55
CA LYS A 58 -3.10 -9.14 25.90
C LYS A 58 -4.53 -8.65 26.04
N ARG A 59 -5.38 -9.02 25.08
CA ARG A 59 -6.83 -8.77 25.14
C ARG A 59 -7.54 -9.89 25.86
N GLU A 60 -8.62 -9.56 26.54
CA GLU A 60 -9.47 -10.58 27.18
C GLU A 60 -10.06 -11.51 26.11
N GLY A 61 -10.04 -12.79 26.38
CA GLY A 61 -10.54 -13.81 25.46
C GLY A 61 -9.65 -14.10 24.24
N HIS A 62 -8.59 -13.32 24.00
CA HIS A 62 -7.75 -13.45 22.79
C HIS A 62 -6.30 -13.80 23.13
N THR A 63 -5.65 -14.49 22.20
CA THR A 63 -4.20 -14.69 22.23
C THR A 63 -3.52 -13.44 21.65
N ARG A 64 -2.36 -13.04 22.24
CA ARG A 64 -1.57 -11.92 21.71
C ARG A 64 -1.11 -12.22 20.27
N CYS A 65 -1.03 -11.20 19.44
CA CYS A 65 -0.56 -11.35 18.04
C CYS A 65 0.81 -12.04 17.99
N VAL A 66 1.76 -11.61 18.84
CA VAL A 66 3.10 -12.18 18.91
C VAL A 66 3.11 -13.69 19.18
N ALA A 67 2.14 -14.23 19.93
CA ALA A 67 2.13 -15.65 20.27
C ALA A 67 1.89 -16.57 19.06
N CYS A 68 1.12 -16.12 18.08
CA CYS A 68 0.86 -16.87 16.85
C CYS A 68 1.82 -16.45 15.72
N HIS A 69 2.11 -15.17 15.58
CA HIS A 69 2.89 -14.64 14.47
C HIS A 69 4.41 -14.83 14.58
N THR A 70 4.91 -15.41 15.67
CA THR A 70 6.31 -15.85 15.82
C THR A 70 6.53 -17.31 15.47
N VAL A 71 5.47 -18.10 15.39
CA VAL A 71 5.54 -19.54 15.14
C VAL A 71 4.95 -19.87 13.79
N ASN A 72 5.75 -20.31 12.86
CA ASN A 72 5.42 -20.89 11.58
C ASN A 72 5.55 -19.98 10.34
N ASN A 73 6.20 -20.56 9.35
CA ASN A 73 6.42 -20.05 8.01
C ASN A 73 5.13 -19.98 7.13
N VAL A 74 3.97 -20.33 7.69
CA VAL A 74 2.69 -20.32 6.96
C VAL A 74 1.89 -19.04 7.16
N MET A 75 2.31 -18.17 8.08
CA MET A 75 1.66 -16.88 8.31
C MET A 75 2.18 -15.84 7.32
N THR A 76 1.26 -15.07 6.72
CA THR A 76 1.63 -13.98 5.80
C THR A 76 2.36 -12.85 6.55
N MET A 77 1.98 -12.58 7.79
CA MET A 77 2.65 -11.65 8.69
C MET A 77 3.54 -12.41 9.67
N HIS A 78 4.78 -11.97 9.82
CA HIS A 78 5.74 -12.55 10.79
C HIS A 78 6.21 -11.50 11.78
N LEU A 79 6.50 -11.96 13.00
CA LEU A 79 7.12 -11.18 14.07
C LEU A 79 8.33 -11.96 14.60
N VAL A 80 9.37 -11.24 15.00
CA VAL A 80 10.52 -11.81 15.69
C VAL A 80 10.08 -12.29 17.07
N PRO A 81 10.46 -13.49 17.54
CA PRO A 81 10.24 -13.90 18.92
C PRO A 81 10.89 -12.92 19.89
N LEU A 82 10.22 -12.65 21.01
CA LEU A 82 10.84 -11.89 22.09
C LEU A 82 12.05 -12.65 22.64
N SER A 83 13.11 -11.93 22.96
CA SER A 83 14.24 -12.51 23.67
C SER A 83 13.82 -13.05 25.04
N PRO A 84 14.47 -14.09 25.56
CA PRO A 84 14.14 -14.63 26.88
C PRO A 84 14.12 -13.53 27.95
N GLY A 85 13.01 -13.42 28.67
CA GLY A 85 12.80 -12.41 29.71
C GLY A 85 12.48 -11.00 29.23
N ALA A 86 12.50 -10.73 27.92
CA ALA A 86 12.14 -9.43 27.38
C ALA A 86 10.62 -9.25 27.30
N THR A 87 10.15 -8.02 27.54
CA THR A 87 8.74 -7.62 27.40
C THR A 87 8.50 -6.81 26.12
N THR A 88 9.57 -6.34 25.47
CA THR A 88 9.56 -5.57 24.21
C THR A 88 10.69 -6.05 23.31
N TRP A 89 10.62 -5.68 22.05
CA TRP A 89 11.70 -5.91 21.08
C TRP A 89 12.83 -4.88 21.24
N ASN A 90 14.05 -5.29 20.93
CA ASN A 90 15.16 -4.37 20.77
C ASN A 90 15.13 -3.71 19.38
N GLU A 91 15.99 -2.75 19.13
CA GLU A 91 16.00 -1.98 17.87
C GLU A 91 16.20 -2.86 16.62
N GLU A 92 17.05 -3.87 16.67
CA GLU A 92 17.26 -4.78 15.54
C GLU A 92 16.02 -5.62 15.25
N GLN A 93 15.40 -6.17 16.29
CA GLN A 93 14.17 -6.94 16.20
C GLN A 93 13.00 -6.07 15.70
N SER A 94 12.90 -4.81 16.17
CA SER A 94 11.90 -3.84 15.72
C SER A 94 12.04 -3.51 14.24
N ARG A 95 13.26 -3.31 13.75
CA ARG A 95 13.50 -3.10 12.31
C ARG A 95 13.13 -4.31 11.47
N GLN A 96 13.41 -5.50 11.96
CA GLN A 96 13.03 -6.73 11.29
C GLN A 96 11.51 -6.90 11.25
N ASN A 97 10.82 -6.63 12.37
CA ASN A 97 9.36 -6.63 12.45
C ASN A 97 8.76 -5.62 11.47
N PHE A 98 9.29 -4.39 11.44
CA PHE A 98 8.84 -3.37 10.50
C PHE A 98 8.93 -3.84 9.04
N GLN A 99 10.05 -4.44 8.66
CA GLN A 99 10.24 -4.97 7.31
C GLN A 99 9.23 -6.07 6.96
N TRP A 100 8.95 -6.97 7.89
CA TRP A 100 8.03 -8.08 7.64
C TRP A 100 6.57 -7.64 7.65
N VAL A 101 6.17 -6.83 8.62
CA VAL A 101 4.79 -6.33 8.75
C VAL A 101 4.45 -5.40 7.58
N SER A 102 5.40 -4.59 7.11
CA SER A 102 5.18 -3.71 5.95
C SER A 102 4.77 -4.47 4.68
N ARG A 103 5.11 -5.75 4.54
CA ARG A 103 4.74 -6.57 3.37
C ARG A 103 3.25 -6.89 3.28
N VAL A 104 2.53 -6.80 4.39
CA VAL A 104 1.07 -7.03 4.44
C VAL A 104 0.28 -5.73 4.50
N VAL A 105 0.95 -4.61 4.25
CA VAL A 105 0.36 -3.26 4.27
C VAL A 105 0.45 -2.62 2.88
N VAL A 106 -0.66 -2.07 2.42
CA VAL A 106 -0.69 -1.13 1.31
C VAL A 106 -0.85 0.26 1.94
N PRO A 107 0.20 1.12 1.93
CA PRO A 107 0.14 2.42 2.60
C PRO A 107 -1.00 3.29 2.06
N GLY A 108 -1.78 3.89 2.96
CA GLY A 108 -2.95 4.70 2.63
C GLY A 108 -4.21 3.93 2.22
N TYR A 109 -4.20 2.59 2.36
CA TYR A 109 -5.33 1.75 1.93
C TYR A 109 -5.98 1.03 3.10
N GLU A 110 -7.26 1.32 3.34
CA GLU A 110 -8.01 0.79 4.50
C GLU A 110 -8.30 -0.72 4.43
N ASP A 111 -8.22 -1.33 3.26
CA ASP A 111 -8.34 -2.80 3.12
C ASP A 111 -6.99 -3.53 3.24
N SER A 112 -5.95 -2.87 3.75
CA SER A 112 -4.68 -3.52 4.07
C SER A 112 -4.89 -4.69 5.02
N LEU A 113 -4.27 -5.83 4.73
CA LEU A 113 -4.46 -7.07 5.49
C LEU A 113 -4.19 -6.92 6.99
N LEU A 114 -3.23 -6.06 7.37
CA LEU A 114 -2.90 -5.80 8.75
C LEU A 114 -4.10 -5.33 9.60
N ILE A 115 -5.00 -4.54 9.02
CA ILE A 115 -6.15 -3.95 9.74
C ILE A 115 -7.46 -4.64 9.40
N LYS A 116 -7.58 -5.20 8.20
CA LYS A 116 -8.80 -5.89 7.77
C LYS A 116 -8.91 -7.30 8.34
N HIS A 117 -7.82 -8.07 8.27
CA HIS A 117 -7.82 -9.49 8.59
C HIS A 117 -8.15 -9.80 10.07
N PRO A 118 -7.64 -9.06 11.07
CA PRO A 118 -7.98 -9.29 12.48
C PRO A 118 -9.29 -8.60 12.95
N LEU A 119 -9.98 -7.85 12.07
CA LEU A 119 -11.23 -7.16 12.39
C LEU A 119 -12.42 -8.12 12.25
N ASP A 120 -13.44 -7.96 13.11
CA ASP A 120 -14.69 -8.71 13.02
C ASP A 120 -15.39 -8.47 11.68
N GLU A 121 -15.96 -9.53 11.10
CA GLU A 121 -16.67 -9.47 9.83
C GLU A 121 -17.80 -8.43 9.83
N LYS A 122 -18.55 -8.35 10.93
CA LYS A 122 -19.66 -7.38 11.07
C LYS A 122 -19.16 -5.94 11.09
N ALA A 123 -17.89 -5.73 11.45
CA ALA A 123 -17.23 -4.44 11.41
C ALA A 123 -16.54 -4.16 10.06
N GLY A 124 -16.64 -5.07 9.10
CA GLY A 124 -16.04 -4.96 7.77
C GLY A 124 -14.71 -5.70 7.61
N GLY A 125 -14.38 -6.61 8.53
CA GLY A 125 -13.21 -7.46 8.47
C GLY A 125 -13.37 -8.68 7.56
N ASP A 126 -12.38 -9.55 7.59
CA ASP A 126 -12.37 -10.81 6.85
C ASP A 126 -12.98 -11.96 7.66
N LEU A 127 -13.61 -12.90 6.97
CA LEU A 127 -14.19 -14.12 7.53
C LEU A 127 -13.19 -15.04 8.25
N ARG A 128 -11.91 -14.91 7.99
CA ARG A 128 -10.92 -15.90 8.42
C ARG A 128 -9.65 -15.28 8.96
N HIS A 129 -9.60 -15.13 10.27
CA HIS A 129 -8.35 -14.95 11.00
C HIS A 129 -8.13 -16.18 11.89
N GLY A 130 -7.08 -16.96 11.65
CA GLY A 130 -6.85 -18.26 12.29
C GLY A 130 -6.73 -18.21 13.82
N GLY A 131 -6.43 -17.06 14.39
CA GLY A 131 -6.41 -16.78 15.82
C GLY A 131 -7.68 -16.16 16.39
N GLY A 132 -8.78 -16.13 15.61
CA GLY A 132 -10.00 -15.39 15.91
C GLY A 132 -9.86 -13.89 15.62
N GLN A 133 -11.00 -13.21 15.43
CA GLN A 133 -11.01 -11.77 15.26
C GLN A 133 -10.53 -11.10 16.55
N GLN A 134 -9.55 -10.20 16.40
CA GLN A 134 -8.92 -9.52 17.55
C GLN A 134 -9.65 -8.21 17.91
N PHE A 135 -10.35 -7.61 16.95
CA PHE A 135 -11.02 -6.32 17.09
C PHE A 135 -12.51 -6.45 16.77
N ALA A 136 -13.38 -6.20 17.76
CA ALA A 136 -14.82 -6.28 17.58
C ALA A 136 -15.39 -5.14 16.76
N SER A 137 -14.72 -3.98 16.75
CA SER A 137 -15.13 -2.80 16.00
C SER A 137 -13.94 -1.96 15.57
N LYS A 138 -14.20 -1.02 14.64
CA LYS A 138 -13.22 0.00 14.23
C LYS A 138 -12.96 1.06 15.31
N ASP A 139 -13.73 1.10 16.37
CA ASP A 139 -13.54 2.03 17.50
C ASP A 139 -12.53 1.51 18.52
N ASP A 140 -12.05 0.27 18.37
CA ASP A 140 -11.00 -0.28 19.23
C ASP A 140 -9.72 0.56 19.14
N PRO A 141 -9.15 1.03 20.27
CA PRO A 141 -7.98 1.91 20.25
C PRO A 141 -6.74 1.31 19.58
N ASP A 142 -6.56 0.00 19.72
CA ASP A 142 -5.45 -0.70 19.09
C ASP A 142 -5.66 -0.82 17.58
N TRP A 143 -6.90 -1.10 17.14
CA TRP A 143 -7.23 -1.07 15.72
C TRP A 143 -7.02 0.32 15.11
N GLN A 144 -7.43 1.37 15.81
CA GLN A 144 -7.20 2.76 15.38
C GLN A 144 -5.70 3.09 15.29
N THR A 145 -4.88 2.55 16.19
CA THR A 145 -3.42 2.69 16.15
C THR A 145 -2.84 2.05 14.89
N LEU A 146 -3.23 0.82 14.58
CA LEU A 146 -2.81 0.15 13.36
C LEU A 146 -3.26 0.90 12.11
N ARG A 147 -4.51 1.35 12.10
CA ARG A 147 -5.06 2.16 10.99
C ARG A 147 -4.30 3.46 10.80
N ALA A 148 -4.03 4.18 11.88
CA ALA A 148 -3.29 5.44 11.79
C ALA A 148 -1.93 5.24 11.12
N TRP A 149 -1.20 4.19 11.48
CA TRP A 149 0.06 3.85 10.84
C TRP A 149 -0.09 3.51 9.37
N VAL A 150 -1.06 2.64 9.02
CA VAL A 150 -1.36 2.28 7.62
C VAL A 150 -1.69 3.54 6.80
N MET A 151 -2.42 4.49 7.39
CA MET A 151 -2.81 5.75 6.74
C MET A 151 -1.71 6.81 6.76
N GLY A 152 -0.51 6.50 7.27
CA GLY A 152 0.68 7.34 7.15
C GLY A 152 0.95 8.27 8.33
N ALA A 153 0.45 7.97 9.52
CA ALA A 153 0.83 8.68 10.74
C ALA A 153 2.36 8.60 10.99
N LYS A 154 2.90 9.68 11.54
CA LYS A 154 4.33 9.89 11.81
C LYS A 154 4.62 9.96 13.29
#